data_8f4479b40cf84d2440f6c962021d8066
#
_entry.id   8f4479b40cf84d2440f6c962021d8066
#
_cell.length_a   1.000
_cell.length_b   1.000
_cell.length_c   1.000
_cell.angle_alpha   90.00
_cell.angle_beta   90.00
_cell.angle_gamma   90.00
#
_symmetry.space_group_name_H-M   'P 1'
#
loop_
_entity.id
_entity.type
_entity.pdbx_description
1 polymer ?
#
loop_
_entity_poly.entity_id
_entity_poly.type
_entity_poly.pdbx_seq_one_letter_code
_entity_poly.pdbx_strand_id
1 'polypeptide(L)'
;MKIFFIAIMSAVGTASLSFADGYDRKDFNYRSYKPNTSIGFYTNKTCDLINIDHIVSLKDAYESGAASWSDSKKESFANDMSNHVPSCGRVNSSKGSKGPSDVLRRSRDGRGLEYEIIRFCEYVQKYYAVKFTSGLSLVSNDKKLFSSCD
;
A
#
# COMPACT_ATOMS: atom_id res chain seq x y z
N MET A 1 -1.47 -69.03 -20.69
CA MET A 1 -2.17 -67.89 -20.07
C MET A 1 -1.12 -66.85 -19.73
N LYS A 2 -0.97 -65.80 -20.58
CA LYS A 2 0.05 -64.72 -20.41
C LYS A 2 -0.63 -63.57 -19.72
N ILE A 3 -0.15 -63.23 -18.50
CA ILE A 3 -0.64 -62.11 -17.73
C ILE A 3 0.21 -60.88 -18.09
N PHE A 4 -0.43 -59.85 -18.71
CA PHE A 4 0.20 -58.56 -18.96
C PHE A 4 0.04 -57.67 -17.75
N PHE A 5 1.17 -57.30 -17.13
CA PHE A 5 1.22 -56.23 -16.12
C PHE A 5 1.28 -54.88 -16.82
N ILE A 6 0.24 -54.09 -16.65
CA ILE A 6 0.25 -52.66 -17.07
C ILE A 6 0.82 -51.87 -15.92
N ALA A 7 2.00 -51.30 -16.11
CA ALA A 7 2.60 -50.33 -15.18
C ALA A 7 1.95 -48.97 -15.40
N ILE A 8 1.20 -48.50 -14.41
CA ILE A 8 0.69 -47.13 -14.38
C ILE A 8 1.79 -46.23 -13.86
N MET A 9 2.38 -45.44 -14.74
CA MET A 9 3.30 -44.34 -14.36
C MET A 9 2.47 -43.16 -13.87
N SER A 10 2.45 -42.95 -12.57
CA SER A 10 1.92 -41.70 -11.98
C SER A 10 2.94 -40.60 -12.18
N ALA A 11 2.64 -39.63 -13.03
CA ALA A 11 3.41 -38.40 -13.16
C ALA A 11 3.14 -37.53 -11.93
N VAL A 12 4.08 -37.49 -11.01
CA VAL A 12 4.09 -36.54 -9.88
C VAL A 12 4.51 -35.18 -10.46
N GLY A 13 3.53 -34.33 -10.73
CA GLY A 13 3.79 -32.95 -11.09
C GLY A 13 4.39 -32.22 -9.89
N THR A 14 5.68 -31.88 -9.96
CA THR A 14 6.32 -30.97 -9.01
C THR A 14 5.79 -29.57 -9.26
N ALA A 15 4.84 -29.11 -8.44
CA ALA A 15 4.49 -27.72 -8.39
C ALA A 15 5.72 -26.94 -7.88
N SER A 16 6.36 -26.18 -8.76
CA SER A 16 7.40 -25.25 -8.36
C SER A 16 6.75 -24.17 -7.50
N LEU A 17 7.03 -24.20 -6.21
CA LEU A 17 6.78 -23.06 -5.32
C LEU A 17 7.72 -21.94 -5.78
N SER A 18 7.22 -21.03 -6.61
CA SER A 18 7.90 -19.77 -6.83
C SER A 18 7.83 -19.00 -5.51
N PHE A 19 8.96 -18.90 -4.82
CA PHE A 19 9.11 -17.93 -3.76
C PHE A 19 8.87 -16.57 -4.43
N ALA A 20 7.82 -15.87 -4.00
CA ALA A 20 7.61 -14.50 -4.43
C ALA A 20 8.86 -13.72 -4.04
N ASP A 21 9.54 -13.13 -5.02
CA ASP A 21 10.64 -12.20 -4.75
C ASP A 21 10.13 -11.16 -3.76
N GLY A 22 10.99 -10.77 -2.79
CA GLY A 22 10.63 -9.81 -1.77
C GLY A 22 10.22 -8.47 -2.40
N TYR A 23 9.49 -7.62 -1.67
CA TYR A 23 9.10 -6.30 -2.13
C TYR A 23 10.33 -5.47 -2.56
N ASP A 24 10.36 -5.03 -3.82
CA ASP A 24 11.24 -3.96 -4.30
C ASP A 24 10.38 -2.79 -4.80
N ARG A 25 10.64 -1.59 -4.25
CA ARG A 25 9.94 -0.36 -4.68
C ARG A 25 10.15 -0.07 -6.17
N LYS A 26 11.29 -0.47 -6.73
CA LYS A 26 11.65 -0.22 -8.15
C LYS A 26 10.72 -0.92 -9.12
N ASP A 27 10.14 -2.07 -8.73
CA ASP A 27 9.19 -2.81 -9.55
C ASP A 27 7.94 -2.00 -9.90
N PHE A 28 7.64 -0.99 -9.12
CA PHE A 28 6.49 -0.10 -9.31
C PHE A 28 6.77 1.06 -10.24
N ASN A 29 8.01 1.29 -10.67
CA ASN A 29 8.40 2.35 -11.60
C ASN A 29 7.74 3.71 -11.33
N TYR A 30 7.74 4.13 -10.05
CA TYR A 30 7.13 5.39 -9.62
C TYR A 30 7.91 6.59 -10.14
N ARG A 31 7.22 7.50 -10.80
CA ARG A 31 7.73 8.78 -11.30
C ARG A 31 7.41 9.89 -10.30
N SER A 32 8.39 10.25 -9.49
CA SER A 32 8.21 11.30 -8.48
C SER A 32 8.01 12.68 -9.11
N TYR A 33 7.20 13.49 -8.49
CA TYR A 33 6.98 14.88 -8.87
C TYR A 33 6.81 15.76 -7.62
N LYS A 34 6.91 17.08 -7.80
CA LYS A 34 6.70 18.03 -6.70
C LYS A 34 5.22 18.41 -6.63
N PRO A 35 4.60 18.40 -5.42
CA PRO A 35 3.25 18.90 -5.25
C PRO A 35 3.20 20.41 -5.52
N ASN A 36 2.07 20.87 -6.04
CA ASN A 36 1.80 22.29 -6.29
C ASN A 36 1.18 22.97 -5.04
N THR A 37 1.67 22.66 -3.87
CA THR A 37 1.22 23.21 -2.59
C THR A 37 2.31 23.01 -1.54
N SER A 38 2.32 23.82 -0.50
CA SER A 38 3.13 23.64 0.70
C SER A 38 2.33 23.06 1.87
N ILE A 39 1.03 22.80 1.70
CA ILE A 39 0.14 22.33 2.77
C ILE A 39 0.02 20.81 2.72
N GLY A 40 0.37 20.14 3.81
CA GLY A 40 0.26 18.69 3.95
C GLY A 40 -1.19 18.23 4.17
N PHE A 41 -1.62 17.22 3.43
CA PHE A 41 -2.97 16.65 3.48
C PHE A 41 -3.37 16.20 4.89
N TYR A 42 -2.54 15.43 5.56
CA TYR A 42 -2.89 14.81 6.85
C TYR A 42 -3.10 15.81 7.97
N THR A 43 -2.26 16.82 8.04
CA THR A 43 -2.18 17.76 9.17
C THR A 43 -2.79 19.12 8.86
N ASN A 44 -3.05 19.41 7.58
CA ASN A 44 -3.46 20.73 7.09
C ASN A 44 -2.52 21.87 7.54
N LYS A 45 -1.24 21.54 7.67
CA LYS A 45 -0.18 22.51 8.06
C LYS A 45 0.77 22.75 6.90
N THR A 46 1.39 23.93 6.91
CA THR A 46 2.52 24.24 6.03
C THR A 46 3.70 23.34 6.39
N CYS A 47 4.35 22.79 5.37
CA CYS A 47 5.47 21.88 5.50
C CYS A 47 6.79 22.58 5.13
N ASP A 48 7.84 22.36 5.90
CA ASP A 48 9.21 22.77 5.52
C ASP A 48 9.70 21.96 4.32
N LEU A 49 9.39 20.67 4.31
CA LEU A 49 9.60 19.76 3.19
C LEU A 49 8.30 19.05 2.87
N ILE A 50 7.86 19.15 1.61
CA ILE A 50 6.66 18.49 1.14
C ILE A 50 7.00 17.46 0.06
N ASN A 51 6.38 16.29 0.16
CA ASN A 51 6.53 15.17 -0.76
C ASN A 51 5.14 14.71 -1.24
N ILE A 52 5.11 13.91 -2.30
CA ILE A 52 3.94 13.10 -2.61
C ILE A 52 4.02 11.82 -1.78
N ASP A 53 2.94 11.56 -1.05
CA ASP A 53 2.71 10.29 -0.37
C ASP A 53 1.66 9.47 -1.11
N HIS A 54 1.85 8.16 -1.16
CA HIS A 54 0.84 7.21 -1.60
C HIS A 54 -0.10 6.91 -0.42
N ILE A 55 -1.38 7.19 -0.57
CA ILE A 55 -2.42 6.88 0.45
C ILE A 55 -2.34 5.41 0.85
N VAL A 56 -2.35 4.51 -0.14
CA VAL A 56 -1.95 3.10 0.00
C VAL A 56 -0.51 3.00 -0.47
N SER A 57 0.42 2.77 0.45
CA SER A 57 1.84 2.70 0.09
C SER A 57 2.12 1.55 -0.87
N LEU A 58 3.19 1.65 -1.66
CA LEU A 58 3.55 0.60 -2.62
C LEU A 58 3.85 -0.74 -1.93
N LYS A 59 4.42 -0.69 -0.72
CA LYS A 59 4.67 -1.88 0.08
C LYS A 59 3.36 -2.49 0.60
N ASP A 60 2.45 -1.67 1.13
CA ASP A 60 1.13 -2.14 1.55
C ASP A 60 0.36 -2.74 0.36
N ALA A 61 0.39 -2.10 -0.81
CA ALA A 61 -0.20 -2.66 -2.01
C ALA A 61 0.40 -4.03 -2.36
N TYR A 62 1.72 -4.16 -2.34
CA TYR A 62 2.42 -5.42 -2.59
C TYR A 62 1.94 -6.53 -1.64
N GLU A 63 1.92 -6.26 -0.33
CA GLU A 63 1.54 -7.21 0.71
C GLU A 63 0.04 -7.57 0.69
N SER A 64 -0.79 -6.71 0.09
CA SER A 64 -2.25 -6.89 0.00
C SER A 64 -2.77 -7.38 -1.35
N GLY A 65 -1.88 -7.81 -2.25
CA GLY A 65 -2.26 -8.45 -3.51
C GLY A 65 -1.45 -8.04 -4.74
N ALA A 66 -0.75 -6.88 -4.70
CA ALA A 66 -0.01 -6.41 -5.86
C ALA A 66 1.27 -7.22 -6.16
N ALA A 67 1.69 -8.12 -5.26
CA ALA A 67 2.81 -9.04 -5.53
C ALA A 67 2.62 -9.84 -6.82
N SER A 68 1.37 -10.23 -7.13
CA SER A 68 1.01 -11.00 -8.33
C SER A 68 0.69 -10.15 -9.56
N TRP A 69 0.78 -8.81 -9.48
CA TRP A 69 0.48 -7.94 -10.61
C TRP A 69 1.58 -7.93 -11.66
N SER A 70 1.19 -7.69 -12.92
CA SER A 70 2.14 -7.38 -13.97
C SER A 70 2.86 -6.05 -13.69
N ASP A 71 4.03 -5.86 -14.26
CA ASP A 71 4.82 -4.62 -14.12
C ASP A 71 4.03 -3.40 -14.60
N SER A 72 3.29 -3.52 -15.70
CA SER A 72 2.41 -2.46 -16.19
C SER A 72 1.32 -2.08 -15.19
N LYS A 73 0.72 -3.04 -14.48
CA LYS A 73 -0.29 -2.75 -13.44
C LYS A 73 0.35 -2.11 -12.20
N LYS A 74 1.53 -2.57 -11.78
CA LYS A 74 2.30 -1.96 -10.70
C LYS A 74 2.67 -0.51 -11.02
N GLU A 75 3.17 -0.25 -12.24
CA GLU A 75 3.50 1.10 -12.71
C GLU A 75 2.26 2.00 -12.74
N SER A 76 1.14 1.52 -13.29
CA SER A 76 -0.11 2.26 -13.33
C SER A 76 -0.57 2.65 -11.93
N PHE A 77 -0.55 1.72 -10.98
CA PHE A 77 -0.93 1.97 -9.59
C PHE A 77 -0.01 3.00 -8.91
N ALA A 78 1.29 2.88 -9.11
CA ALA A 78 2.27 3.78 -8.50
C ALA A 78 2.16 5.23 -9.01
N ASN A 79 1.64 5.42 -10.21
CA ASN A 79 1.49 6.74 -10.84
C ASN A 79 0.03 7.23 -10.88
N ASP A 80 -0.88 6.53 -10.22
CA ASP A 80 -2.28 6.93 -10.13
C ASP A 80 -2.45 8.10 -9.15
N MET A 81 -2.88 9.24 -9.68
CA MET A 81 -3.08 10.46 -8.91
C MET A 81 -4.15 10.32 -7.82
N SER A 82 -5.09 9.38 -7.96
CA SER A 82 -6.11 9.11 -6.93
C SER A 82 -5.49 8.54 -5.64
N ASN A 83 -4.34 7.90 -5.75
CA ASN A 83 -3.55 7.37 -4.65
C ASN A 83 -2.52 8.38 -4.08
N HIS A 84 -2.47 9.61 -4.60
CA HIS A 84 -1.44 10.59 -4.24
C HIS A 84 -2.01 11.74 -3.39
N VAL A 85 -1.28 12.11 -2.35
CA VAL A 85 -1.54 13.32 -1.56
C VAL A 85 -0.24 14.06 -1.24
N PRO A 86 -0.26 15.40 -1.16
CA PRO A 86 0.87 16.15 -0.61
C PRO A 86 1.01 15.86 0.88
N SER A 87 2.21 15.56 1.35
CA SER A 87 2.47 15.25 2.75
C SER A 87 3.76 15.90 3.23
N CYS A 88 3.74 16.42 4.46
CA CYS A 88 4.98 16.85 5.09
C CYS A 88 5.95 15.67 5.21
N GLY A 89 7.20 15.87 4.85
CA GLY A 89 8.18 14.78 4.73
C GLY A 89 8.33 13.94 5.99
N ARG A 90 8.27 14.57 7.19
CA ARG A 90 8.33 13.83 8.46
C ARG A 90 7.07 13.03 8.76
N VAL A 91 5.89 13.55 8.40
CA VAL A 91 4.61 12.82 8.52
C VAL A 91 4.59 11.61 7.59
N ASN A 92 4.99 11.80 6.33
CA ASN A 92 5.14 10.73 5.35
C ASN A 92 6.11 9.64 5.85
N SER A 93 7.28 10.02 6.36
CA SER A 93 8.26 9.09 6.92
C SER A 93 7.72 8.33 8.14
N SER A 94 6.95 8.98 9.00
CA SER A 94 6.32 8.36 10.17
C SER A 94 5.21 7.39 9.79
N LYS A 95 4.41 7.73 8.76
CA LYS A 95 3.40 6.84 8.19
C LYS A 95 4.06 5.60 7.57
N GLY A 96 5.09 5.80 6.74
CA GLY A 96 5.78 4.70 6.07
C GLY A 96 4.82 3.83 5.25
N SER A 97 4.87 2.52 5.48
CA SER A 97 3.99 1.55 4.81
C SER A 97 2.71 1.20 5.58
N LYS A 98 2.43 1.90 6.68
CA LYS A 98 1.30 1.59 7.56
C LYS A 98 -0.03 1.98 6.92
N GLY A 99 -1.06 1.16 7.16
CA GLY A 99 -2.44 1.50 6.88
C GLY A 99 -3.09 2.33 8.01
N PRO A 100 -4.36 2.75 7.86
CA PRO A 100 -5.03 3.62 8.83
C PRO A 100 -5.13 3.07 10.25
N SER A 101 -5.19 1.75 10.42
CA SER A 101 -5.24 1.09 11.74
C SER A 101 -3.93 1.21 12.52
N ASP A 102 -2.82 1.33 11.81
CA ASP A 102 -1.47 1.34 12.38
C ASP A 102 -0.85 2.73 12.42
N VAL A 103 -1.42 3.67 11.67
CA VAL A 103 -1.01 5.08 11.71
C VAL A 103 -1.59 5.74 12.95
N LEU A 104 -0.74 6.31 13.80
CA LEU A 104 -1.19 7.05 14.96
C LEU A 104 -1.87 8.36 14.50
N ARG A 105 -3.10 8.57 14.92
CA ARG A 105 -3.82 9.84 14.69
C ARG A 105 -3.07 11.03 15.27
N ARG A 106 -2.35 10.79 16.35
CA ARG A 106 -1.45 11.74 16.99
C ARG A 106 -0.12 11.05 17.23
N SER A 107 0.96 11.65 16.77
CA SER A 107 2.31 11.10 16.92
C SER A 107 3.23 12.08 17.62
N ARG A 108 4.05 11.51 18.48
CA ARG A 108 5.18 12.19 19.10
C ARG A 108 6.41 11.34 18.83
N ASP A 109 7.32 11.81 18.00
CA ASP A 109 8.50 11.03 17.57
C ASP A 109 9.70 11.13 18.53
N GLY A 110 9.55 11.85 19.62
CA GLY A 110 10.64 12.09 20.58
C GLY A 110 11.76 13.00 20.07
N ARG A 111 11.65 13.50 18.83
CA ARG A 111 12.61 14.38 18.16
C ARG A 111 12.03 15.76 17.87
N GLY A 112 10.98 16.13 18.58
CA GLY A 112 10.28 17.39 18.39
C GLY A 112 9.21 17.37 17.28
N LEU A 113 8.91 16.22 16.68
CA LEU A 113 7.76 16.09 15.80
C LEU A 113 6.53 15.69 16.62
N GLU A 114 5.60 16.63 16.71
CA GLU A 114 4.25 16.35 17.17
C GLU A 114 3.29 16.67 16.03
N TYR A 115 2.45 15.71 15.65
CA TYR A 115 1.41 15.94 14.67
C TYR A 115 0.11 15.21 15.04
N GLU A 116 -0.98 15.75 14.55
CA GLU A 116 -2.29 15.11 14.58
C GLU A 116 -2.81 15.02 13.16
N ILE A 117 -3.33 13.83 12.79
CA ILE A 117 -4.01 13.63 11.51
C ILE A 117 -5.44 14.17 11.70
N ILE A 118 -5.64 15.43 11.32
CA ILE A 118 -6.94 16.09 11.49
C ILE A 118 -7.96 15.63 10.46
N ARG A 119 -7.51 15.17 9.27
CA ARG A 119 -8.35 14.61 8.22
C ARG A 119 -8.38 13.09 8.26
N PHE A 120 -8.50 12.51 9.46
CA PHE A 120 -8.35 11.07 9.61
C PHE A 120 -9.42 10.28 8.86
N CYS A 121 -10.69 10.66 8.93
CA CYS A 121 -11.75 9.95 8.20
C CYS A 121 -11.64 10.17 6.69
N GLU A 122 -11.24 11.36 6.22
CA GLU A 122 -10.94 11.56 4.80
C GLU A 122 -9.79 10.64 4.33
N TYR A 123 -8.76 10.47 5.16
CA TYR A 123 -7.67 9.52 4.88
C TYR A 123 -8.20 8.08 4.80
N VAL A 124 -9.02 7.65 5.78
CA VAL A 124 -9.62 6.30 5.80
C VAL A 124 -10.46 6.05 4.56
N GLN A 125 -11.33 6.99 4.18
CA GLN A 125 -12.19 6.88 3.01
C GLN A 125 -11.37 6.80 1.70
N LYS A 126 -10.36 7.65 1.54
CA LYS A 126 -9.45 7.59 0.37
C LYS A 126 -8.68 6.27 0.31
N TYR A 127 -8.14 5.81 1.44
CA TYR A 127 -7.43 4.54 1.53
C TYR A 127 -8.32 3.38 1.10
N TYR A 128 -9.55 3.32 1.61
CA TYR A 128 -10.53 2.31 1.24
C TYR A 128 -10.86 2.36 -0.26
N ALA A 129 -11.12 3.55 -0.79
CA ALA A 129 -11.44 3.73 -2.20
C ALA A 129 -10.31 3.20 -3.11
N VAL A 130 -9.05 3.53 -2.81
CA VAL A 130 -7.89 3.04 -3.56
C VAL A 130 -7.76 1.51 -3.45
N LYS A 131 -7.90 0.94 -2.25
CA LYS A 131 -7.88 -0.51 -2.05
C LYS A 131 -8.96 -1.21 -2.87
N PHE A 132 -10.19 -0.70 -2.79
CA PHE A 132 -11.34 -1.28 -3.47
C PHE A 132 -11.20 -1.22 -5.00
N THR A 133 -10.89 -0.05 -5.55
CA THR A 133 -10.76 0.13 -7.02
C THR A 133 -9.59 -0.65 -7.60
N SER A 134 -8.56 -0.91 -6.81
CA SER A 134 -7.38 -1.68 -7.23
C SER A 134 -7.53 -3.19 -7.00
N GLY A 135 -8.58 -3.64 -6.31
CA GLY A 135 -8.78 -5.05 -5.96
C GLY A 135 -7.80 -5.56 -4.90
N LEU A 136 -7.36 -4.67 -4.01
CA LEU A 136 -6.45 -5.00 -2.91
C LEU A 136 -7.21 -5.42 -1.65
N SER A 137 -6.63 -6.32 -0.86
CA SER A 137 -7.24 -6.76 0.39
C SER A 137 -7.15 -5.70 1.50
N LEU A 138 -8.08 -5.77 2.44
CA LEU A 138 -8.08 -4.99 3.68
C LEU A 138 -7.81 -5.90 4.87
N VAL A 139 -7.03 -5.42 5.83
CA VAL A 139 -6.95 -6.07 7.14
C VAL A 139 -8.23 -5.78 7.95
N SER A 140 -8.54 -6.65 8.93
CA SER A 140 -9.80 -6.56 9.69
C SER A 140 -9.98 -5.23 10.42
N ASN A 141 -8.90 -4.65 10.94
CA ASN A 141 -8.96 -3.38 11.67
C ASN A 141 -9.26 -2.21 10.74
N ASP A 142 -8.74 -2.23 9.49
CA ASP A 142 -9.05 -1.19 8.49
C ASP A 142 -10.53 -1.20 8.11
N LYS A 143 -11.15 -2.38 8.02
CA LYS A 143 -12.60 -2.51 7.78
C LYS A 143 -13.43 -1.84 8.89
N LYS A 144 -13.05 -2.04 10.17
CA LYS A 144 -13.73 -1.42 11.31
C LYS A 144 -13.57 0.10 11.29
N LEU A 145 -12.40 0.60 10.96
CA LEU A 145 -12.13 2.03 10.85
C LEU A 145 -12.95 2.68 9.75
N PHE A 146 -13.06 2.04 8.59
CA PHE A 146 -13.90 2.52 7.51
C PHE A 146 -15.34 2.71 7.97
N SER A 147 -15.95 1.69 8.57
CA SER A 147 -17.31 1.76 9.08
C SER A 147 -17.52 2.80 10.21
N SER A 148 -16.45 3.26 10.86
CA SER A 148 -16.52 4.29 11.90
C SER A 148 -16.38 5.72 11.35
N CYS A 149 -16.10 5.86 10.07
CA CYS A 149 -15.87 7.13 9.37
C CYS A 149 -16.95 7.43 8.31
N ASP A 150 -18.04 6.63 8.25
CA ASP A 150 -19.21 6.85 7.40
C ASP A 150 -20.16 7.90 7.97
#